data_159d23880b89ade32b49b1c39f4c2afc
#
_entry.id   159d23880b89ade32b49b1c39f4c2afc
#
_cell.length_a   1.000
_cell.length_b   1.000
_cell.length_c   1.000
_cell.angle_alpha   90.00
_cell.angle_beta   90.00
_cell.angle_gamma   90.00
#
_symmetry.space_group_name_H-M   'P 1'
#
loop_
_entity.id
_entity.type
_entity.pdbx_description
1 polymer ?
#
loop_
_entity_poly.entity_id
_entity_poly.type
_entity_poly.pdbx_seq_one_letter_code
_entity_poly.pdbx_strand_id
1 'polypeptide(L)'
;MTSRPSHSQWKTMLYSLCFLHTVVQERRKFGPLGFNIPYEFNTSDLSACTRYLQNHLSYVESRKRPVDWDCLCYMICDVQYGGRITDDFDRTCFRGYTTAWMNPTILEASFRFYDIYRIPFGMEVEVYRKYIEKLPLVDAPAIFGLHANADIVYRTAQSKMVLGTVLDVQPKQGGGGGGETREDAVLRMVKALQAKLPSSYKDDDVRDAIKRLGGPKPLNICLQQEVDRLQKVLSVVRASLSDLTLAIAGTIVMSPDVTDALDKLFIARVPASWTKVSQLDAPNTGVWFSNILGRAEQLTNWLGQGRPSSFWLTGLFNPQGFLTANRQEVCRKHSKDGWALDDVINSTEVLRQERDEVRKGRCEDL
;
A
#
# COMPACT_ATOMS: atom_id res chain seq x y z
N MET A 1 17.84 31.07 -29.38
CA MET A 1 18.78 29.91 -29.39
C MET A 1 19.83 30.18 -28.32
N THR A 2 19.67 29.64 -27.13
CA THR A 2 20.67 29.77 -26.05
C THR A 2 21.83 28.86 -26.41
N SER A 3 23.03 29.44 -26.58
CA SER A 3 24.29 28.73 -26.81
C SER A 3 24.48 27.68 -25.68
N ARG A 4 24.81 26.46 -26.07
CA ARG A 4 25.16 25.41 -25.08
C ARG A 4 26.38 25.87 -24.31
N PRO A 5 26.44 25.71 -22.98
CA PRO A 5 27.65 26.07 -22.22
C PRO A 5 28.83 25.24 -22.73
N SER A 6 29.95 25.92 -22.94
CA SER A 6 31.21 25.29 -23.36
C SER A 6 31.92 24.55 -22.21
N HIS A 7 31.33 24.57 -21.00
CA HIS A 7 31.95 24.06 -19.80
C HIS A 7 32.22 22.54 -19.94
N SER A 8 33.44 22.13 -19.70
CA SER A 8 33.88 20.72 -19.84
C SER A 8 33.10 19.73 -19.00
N GLN A 9 32.52 20.19 -17.89
CA GLN A 9 31.78 19.40 -16.93
C GLN A 9 30.30 19.22 -17.29
N TRP A 10 29.77 19.96 -18.27
CA TRP A 10 28.36 20.00 -18.65
C TRP A 10 27.77 18.60 -18.92
N LYS A 11 28.45 17.81 -19.73
CA LYS A 11 27.92 16.49 -20.13
C LYS A 11 27.85 15.52 -18.97
N THR A 12 28.86 15.52 -18.12
CA THR A 12 28.96 14.70 -16.92
C THR A 12 27.81 15.02 -15.94
N MET A 13 27.64 16.33 -15.66
CA MET A 13 26.60 16.79 -14.74
C MET A 13 25.19 16.56 -15.30
N LEU A 14 24.99 16.78 -16.60
CA LEU A 14 23.72 16.51 -17.26
C LEU A 14 23.38 15.00 -17.23
N TYR A 15 24.37 14.13 -17.46
CA TYR A 15 24.16 12.70 -17.38
C TYR A 15 23.77 12.26 -15.96
N SER A 16 24.43 12.79 -14.94
CA SER A 16 24.10 12.55 -13.55
C SER A 16 22.69 13.01 -13.21
N LEU A 17 22.27 14.17 -13.68
CA LEU A 17 20.92 14.70 -13.51
C LEU A 17 19.87 13.80 -14.21
N CYS A 18 20.15 13.36 -15.43
CA CYS A 18 19.27 12.43 -16.14
C CYS A 18 19.16 11.08 -15.42
N PHE A 19 20.27 10.58 -14.89
CA PHE A 19 20.28 9.35 -14.12
C PHE A 19 19.44 9.48 -12.84
N LEU A 20 19.61 10.55 -12.07
CA LEU A 20 18.80 10.89 -10.92
C LEU A 20 17.31 10.90 -11.28
N HIS A 21 16.95 11.61 -12.34
CA HIS A 21 15.56 11.71 -12.80
C HIS A 21 14.97 10.35 -13.13
N THR A 22 15.69 9.51 -13.86
CA THR A 22 15.25 8.16 -14.22
C THR A 22 15.05 7.27 -12.99
N VAL A 23 15.99 7.31 -12.05
CA VAL A 23 15.89 6.51 -10.81
C VAL A 23 14.68 6.91 -9.99
N VAL A 24 14.43 8.20 -9.81
CA VAL A 24 13.26 8.63 -9.01
C VAL A 24 11.93 8.36 -9.70
N GLN A 25 11.87 8.39 -11.04
CA GLN A 25 10.69 7.97 -11.78
C GLN A 25 10.43 6.47 -11.65
N GLU A 26 11.46 5.65 -11.87
CA GLU A 26 11.37 4.20 -11.82
C GLU A 26 11.12 3.65 -10.40
N ARG A 27 11.52 4.39 -9.38
CA ARG A 27 11.26 4.02 -7.99
C ARG A 27 9.76 3.87 -7.68
N ARG A 28 8.89 4.55 -8.45
CA ARG A 28 7.44 4.43 -8.37
C ARG A 28 6.92 3.00 -8.58
N LYS A 29 7.61 2.17 -9.37
CA LYS A 29 7.21 0.77 -9.63
C LYS A 29 7.16 -0.09 -8.37
N PHE A 30 7.88 0.27 -7.32
CA PHE A 30 7.92 -0.45 -6.06
C PHE A 30 6.80 -0.01 -5.07
N GLY A 31 5.92 0.90 -5.48
CA GLY A 31 4.83 1.40 -4.64
C GLY A 31 5.34 2.02 -3.33
N PRO A 32 4.74 1.69 -2.17
CA PRO A 32 5.14 2.28 -0.88
C PRO A 32 6.59 2.00 -0.46
N LEU A 33 7.22 0.94 -1.00
CA LEU A 33 8.66 0.71 -0.79
C LEU A 33 9.51 1.72 -1.55
N GLY A 34 9.01 2.26 -2.66
CA GLY A 34 9.70 3.27 -3.43
C GLY A 34 9.59 4.65 -2.79
N PHE A 35 8.38 5.15 -2.64
CA PHE A 35 8.02 6.41 -1.97
C PHE A 35 6.73 6.21 -1.21
N ASN A 36 6.58 6.87 -0.08
CA ASN A 36 5.34 6.84 0.71
C ASN A 36 4.16 7.41 -0.06
N ILE A 37 4.42 8.42 -0.89
CA ILE A 37 3.45 9.06 -1.77
C ILE A 37 3.86 8.83 -3.23
N PRO A 38 2.94 8.43 -4.12
CA PRO A 38 3.25 8.27 -5.55
C PRO A 38 3.39 9.63 -6.24
N TYR A 39 4.62 10.15 -6.31
CA TYR A 39 4.92 11.39 -7.02
C TYR A 39 5.03 11.16 -8.52
N GLU A 40 4.52 12.10 -9.30
CA GLU A 40 4.70 12.12 -10.75
C GLU A 40 5.80 13.12 -11.12
N PHE A 41 7.03 12.66 -11.18
CA PHE A 41 8.14 13.42 -11.75
C PHE A 41 8.09 13.34 -13.27
N ASN A 42 8.08 14.48 -13.93
CA ASN A 42 7.92 14.57 -15.37
C ASN A 42 9.06 15.29 -16.08
N THR A 43 9.00 15.35 -17.41
CA THR A 43 10.01 16.01 -18.23
C THR A 43 10.13 17.52 -17.96
N SER A 44 9.10 18.16 -17.40
CA SER A 44 9.17 19.58 -17.02
C SER A 44 10.13 19.80 -15.86
N ASP A 45 10.12 18.88 -14.87
CA ASP A 45 11.04 18.93 -13.72
C ASP A 45 12.50 18.77 -14.19
N LEU A 46 12.75 17.78 -15.07
CA LEU A 46 14.06 17.60 -15.68
C LEU A 46 14.51 18.81 -16.50
N SER A 47 13.59 19.39 -17.29
CA SER A 47 13.89 20.57 -18.13
C SER A 47 14.21 21.79 -17.29
N ALA A 48 13.49 21.99 -16.19
CA ALA A 48 13.75 23.09 -15.26
C ALA A 48 15.14 22.95 -14.60
N CYS A 49 15.46 21.75 -14.09
CA CYS A 49 16.79 21.46 -13.52
C CYS A 49 17.91 21.59 -14.56
N THR A 50 17.67 21.11 -15.79
CA THR A 50 18.63 21.23 -16.89
C THR A 50 18.93 22.70 -17.22
N ARG A 51 17.89 23.52 -17.28
CA ARG A 51 18.03 24.96 -17.51
C ARG A 51 18.77 25.65 -16.36
N TYR A 52 18.46 25.29 -15.14
CA TYR A 52 19.15 25.81 -13.96
C TYR A 52 20.64 25.44 -14.00
N LEU A 53 20.96 24.18 -14.22
CA LEU A 53 22.33 23.67 -14.34
C LEU A 53 23.11 24.44 -15.44
N GLN A 54 22.48 24.67 -16.60
CA GLN A 54 23.05 25.42 -17.70
C GLN A 54 23.38 26.87 -17.31
N ASN A 55 22.42 27.53 -16.65
CA ASN A 55 22.60 28.92 -16.19
C ASN A 55 23.70 29.01 -15.11
N HIS A 56 23.73 28.06 -14.18
CA HIS A 56 24.72 28.00 -13.11
C HIS A 56 26.13 27.84 -13.69
N LEU A 57 26.33 26.90 -14.63
CA LEU A 57 27.63 26.69 -15.28
C LEU A 57 28.08 27.90 -16.10
N SER A 58 27.15 28.54 -16.82
CA SER A 58 27.45 29.78 -17.55
C SER A 58 27.87 30.93 -16.61
N TYR A 59 27.21 31.04 -15.46
CA TYR A 59 27.55 32.02 -14.42
C TYR A 59 28.96 31.78 -13.83
N VAL A 60 29.22 30.51 -13.46
CA VAL A 60 30.50 30.06 -12.89
C VAL A 60 31.64 30.32 -13.90
N GLU A 61 31.44 29.97 -15.18
CA GLU A 61 32.41 30.19 -16.27
C GLU A 61 32.69 31.68 -16.46
N SER A 62 31.68 32.54 -16.51
CA SER A 62 31.83 34.00 -16.68
C SER A 62 32.59 34.66 -15.53
N ARG A 63 32.44 34.11 -14.31
CA ARG A 63 33.10 34.63 -13.10
C ARG A 63 34.40 33.92 -12.74
N LYS A 64 34.81 32.90 -13.50
CA LYS A 64 35.97 32.05 -13.22
C LYS A 64 35.97 31.50 -11.79
N ARG A 65 34.80 31.08 -11.31
CA ARG A 65 34.60 30.48 -9.98
C ARG A 65 34.47 28.95 -10.07
N PRO A 66 34.75 28.21 -9.00
CA PRO A 66 34.43 26.80 -8.94
C PRO A 66 32.90 26.60 -8.94
N VAL A 67 32.43 25.40 -9.31
CA VAL A 67 31.05 25.02 -9.24
C VAL A 67 30.59 24.97 -7.76
N ASP A 68 29.50 25.63 -7.47
CA ASP A 68 28.87 25.63 -6.15
C ASP A 68 27.90 24.44 -6.07
N TRP A 69 28.43 23.35 -5.55
CA TRP A 69 27.69 22.08 -5.44
C TRP A 69 26.53 22.14 -4.43
N ASP A 70 26.71 22.88 -3.35
CA ASP A 70 25.68 23.02 -2.32
C ASP A 70 24.47 23.78 -2.88
N CYS A 71 24.73 24.83 -3.63
CA CYS A 71 23.70 25.58 -4.32
C CYS A 71 22.98 24.72 -5.37
N LEU A 72 23.71 23.90 -6.15
CA LEU A 72 23.13 22.98 -7.11
C LEU A 72 22.25 21.94 -6.44
N CYS A 73 22.75 21.29 -5.39
CA CYS A 73 21.98 20.31 -4.61
C CYS A 73 20.70 20.93 -4.04
N TYR A 74 20.78 22.11 -3.44
CA TYR A 74 19.62 22.80 -2.90
C TYR A 74 18.58 23.11 -3.99
N MET A 75 19.01 23.66 -5.12
CA MET A 75 18.08 24.01 -6.20
C MET A 75 17.44 22.79 -6.85
N ILE A 76 18.15 21.69 -7.01
CA ILE A 76 17.61 20.46 -7.58
C ILE A 76 16.71 19.76 -6.55
N CYS A 77 17.22 19.58 -5.32
CA CYS A 77 16.56 18.77 -4.30
C CYS A 77 15.39 19.48 -3.65
N ASP A 78 15.61 20.69 -3.14
CA ASP A 78 14.63 21.36 -2.29
C ASP A 78 13.67 22.25 -3.08
N VAL A 79 14.12 22.83 -4.20
CA VAL A 79 13.32 23.77 -4.98
C VAL A 79 12.59 23.07 -6.13
N GLN A 80 13.31 22.42 -7.05
CA GLN A 80 12.71 21.92 -8.29
C GLN A 80 11.91 20.63 -8.06
N TYR A 81 12.54 19.61 -7.49
CA TYR A 81 11.84 18.34 -7.18
C TYR A 81 11.14 18.40 -5.80
N GLY A 82 11.80 19.02 -4.82
CA GLY A 82 11.32 19.08 -3.44
C GLY A 82 10.03 19.85 -3.27
N GLY A 83 9.73 20.80 -4.17
CA GLY A 83 8.45 21.50 -4.18
C GLY A 83 7.23 20.59 -4.41
N ARG A 84 7.43 19.39 -4.97
CA ARG A 84 6.40 18.37 -5.16
C ARG A 84 6.37 17.32 -4.06
N ILE A 85 7.46 17.18 -3.31
CA ILE A 85 7.60 16.15 -2.28
C ILE A 85 7.03 16.69 -0.98
N THR A 86 5.92 16.10 -0.55
CA THR A 86 5.16 16.53 0.63
C THR A 86 5.47 15.71 1.89
N ASP A 87 5.98 14.48 1.74
CA ASP A 87 6.38 13.62 2.84
C ASP A 87 7.85 13.85 3.23
N ASP A 88 8.13 13.96 4.53
CA ASP A 88 9.47 14.30 5.04
C ASP A 88 10.48 13.16 4.89
N PHE A 89 10.04 11.89 4.98
CA PHE A 89 10.91 10.74 4.75
C PHE A 89 11.28 10.63 3.27
N ASP A 90 10.32 10.84 2.38
CA ASP A 90 10.55 10.85 0.93
C ASP A 90 11.49 11.99 0.54
N ARG A 91 11.34 13.16 1.16
CA ARG A 91 12.25 14.31 0.98
C ARG A 91 13.67 13.99 1.43
N THR A 92 13.80 13.32 2.58
CA THR A 92 15.11 12.89 3.10
C THR A 92 15.74 11.86 2.17
N CYS A 93 14.96 10.91 1.66
CA CYS A 93 15.41 9.92 0.68
C CYS A 93 15.90 10.60 -0.61
N PHE A 94 15.13 11.53 -1.15
CA PHE A 94 15.51 12.29 -2.37
C PHE A 94 16.78 13.09 -2.16
N ARG A 95 16.93 13.75 -0.99
CA ARG A 95 18.16 14.48 -0.63
C ARG A 95 19.36 13.55 -0.58
N GLY A 96 19.20 12.32 -0.09
CA GLY A 96 20.24 11.30 -0.10
C GLY A 96 20.78 11.03 -1.52
N TYR A 97 19.90 10.85 -2.50
CA TYR A 97 20.29 10.67 -3.90
C TYR A 97 20.99 11.89 -4.47
N THR A 98 20.43 13.09 -4.23
CA THR A 98 21.00 14.32 -4.77
C THR A 98 22.40 14.54 -4.21
N THR A 99 22.61 14.35 -2.92
CA THR A 99 23.93 14.46 -2.28
C THR A 99 24.92 13.43 -2.81
N ALA A 100 24.48 12.19 -3.05
CA ALA A 100 25.34 11.12 -3.56
C ALA A 100 25.74 11.34 -5.04
N TRP A 101 24.87 11.93 -5.85
CA TRP A 101 25.04 11.96 -7.31
C TRP A 101 25.23 13.37 -7.90
N MET A 102 25.17 14.41 -7.08
CA MET A 102 25.42 15.81 -7.48
C MET A 102 26.50 16.43 -6.59
N ASN A 103 27.70 15.88 -6.65
CA ASN A 103 28.86 16.32 -5.87
C ASN A 103 30.14 16.26 -6.72
N PRO A 104 31.29 16.84 -6.28
CA PRO A 104 32.50 16.86 -7.07
C PRO A 104 33.05 15.54 -7.56
N THR A 105 32.77 14.46 -6.86
CA THR A 105 33.27 13.11 -7.19
C THR A 105 32.74 12.58 -8.51
N ILE A 106 31.58 13.07 -9.01
CA ILE A 106 31.04 12.68 -10.32
C ILE A 106 31.97 13.04 -11.48
N LEU A 107 32.94 13.97 -11.26
CA LEU A 107 33.92 14.36 -12.24
C LEU A 107 35.11 13.40 -12.30
N GLU A 108 35.23 12.51 -11.33
CA GLU A 108 36.30 11.51 -11.28
C GLU A 108 36.03 10.34 -12.19
N ALA A 109 37.06 9.78 -12.82
CA ALA A 109 36.94 8.60 -13.68
C ALA A 109 36.54 7.34 -12.92
N SER A 110 36.81 7.30 -11.62
CA SER A 110 36.46 6.21 -10.70
C SER A 110 34.99 6.20 -10.27
N PHE A 111 34.26 7.31 -10.46
CA PHE A 111 32.88 7.44 -10.00
C PHE A 111 31.94 6.42 -10.63
N ARG A 112 31.09 5.84 -9.79
CA ARG A 112 29.99 4.94 -10.19
C ARG A 112 28.76 5.31 -9.38
N PHE A 113 27.60 5.30 -10.03
CA PHE A 113 26.32 5.41 -9.33
C PHE A 113 26.05 4.14 -8.53
N TYR A 114 26.25 3.00 -9.17
CA TYR A 114 26.15 1.67 -8.57
C TYR A 114 26.78 0.66 -9.55
N ASP A 115 27.60 -0.28 -9.07
CA ASP A 115 28.23 -1.36 -9.82
C ASP A 115 28.65 -0.99 -11.27
N ILE A 116 27.92 -1.48 -12.27
CA ILE A 116 28.16 -1.23 -13.69
C ILE A 116 27.75 0.16 -14.15
N TYR A 117 26.94 0.88 -13.37
CA TYR A 117 26.37 2.19 -13.75
C TYR A 117 27.39 3.29 -13.48
N ARG A 118 28.00 3.77 -14.52
CA ARG A 118 29.02 4.83 -14.50
C ARG A 118 28.70 5.93 -15.52
N ILE A 119 29.36 7.06 -15.39
CA ILE A 119 29.28 8.13 -16.39
C ILE A 119 30.21 7.79 -17.56
N PRO A 120 29.70 7.70 -18.80
CA PRO A 120 30.55 7.46 -19.97
C PRO A 120 31.46 8.65 -20.22
N PHE A 121 32.73 8.39 -20.48
CA PHE A 121 33.68 9.42 -20.90
C PHE A 121 33.70 9.50 -22.41
N GLY A 122 33.26 10.64 -22.96
CA GLY A 122 33.30 10.90 -24.39
C GLY A 122 32.78 12.27 -24.76
N MET A 123 33.24 12.77 -25.88
CA MET A 123 32.81 14.07 -26.43
C MET A 123 31.49 13.94 -27.22
N GLU A 124 31.25 12.80 -27.80
CA GLU A 124 30.11 12.53 -28.70
C GLU A 124 28.92 11.94 -28.00
N VAL A 125 27.73 12.32 -28.41
CA VAL A 125 26.46 11.78 -27.88
C VAL A 125 26.32 10.28 -28.14
N GLU A 126 26.87 9.78 -29.25
CA GLU A 126 26.85 8.36 -29.62
C GLU A 126 27.55 7.46 -28.61
N VAL A 127 28.59 7.98 -27.90
CA VAL A 127 29.27 7.21 -26.84
C VAL A 127 28.29 6.93 -25.68
N TYR A 128 27.53 7.94 -25.28
CA TYR A 128 26.51 7.81 -24.24
C TYR A 128 25.38 6.87 -24.66
N ARG A 129 24.90 7.01 -25.89
CA ARG A 129 23.83 6.19 -26.46
C ARG A 129 24.24 4.71 -26.47
N LYS A 130 25.40 4.38 -27.06
CA LYS A 130 25.93 3.01 -27.11
C LYS A 130 26.18 2.43 -25.73
N TYR A 131 26.51 3.26 -24.75
CA TYR A 131 26.66 2.79 -23.37
C TYR A 131 25.31 2.46 -22.76
N ILE A 132 24.30 3.32 -22.92
CA ILE A 132 22.94 3.10 -22.42
C ILE A 132 22.32 1.83 -23.03
N GLU A 133 22.51 1.58 -24.33
CA GLU A 133 22.04 0.39 -25.03
C GLU A 133 22.64 -0.93 -24.50
N LYS A 134 23.78 -0.86 -23.82
CA LYS A 134 24.44 -2.01 -23.19
C LYS A 134 24.02 -2.26 -21.75
N LEU A 135 23.28 -1.36 -21.13
CA LEU A 135 22.79 -1.53 -19.78
C LEU A 135 21.74 -2.65 -19.71
N PRO A 136 21.59 -3.33 -18.56
CA PRO A 136 20.59 -4.36 -18.39
C PRO A 136 19.17 -3.83 -18.65
N LEU A 137 18.31 -4.68 -19.19
CA LEU A 137 16.88 -4.34 -19.35
C LEU A 137 16.10 -4.39 -18.02
N VAL A 138 16.67 -5.07 -17.03
CA VAL A 138 16.08 -5.20 -15.70
C VAL A 138 17.12 -4.76 -14.67
N ASP A 139 16.77 -3.75 -13.89
CA ASP A 139 17.65 -3.17 -12.88
C ASP A 139 17.48 -3.88 -11.53
N ALA A 140 18.61 -4.04 -10.81
CA ALA A 140 18.57 -4.54 -9.45
C ALA A 140 17.96 -3.50 -8.49
N PRO A 141 17.16 -3.92 -7.47
CA PRO A 141 16.58 -2.98 -6.49
C PRO A 141 17.60 -2.10 -5.78
N ALA A 142 18.82 -2.56 -5.64
CA ALA A 142 19.90 -1.82 -5.01
C ALA A 142 20.27 -0.50 -5.71
N ILE A 143 20.05 -0.39 -7.04
CA ILE A 143 20.24 0.86 -7.78
C ILE A 143 19.26 1.96 -7.31
N PHE A 144 18.10 1.51 -6.83
CA PHE A 144 17.05 2.34 -6.23
C PHE A 144 17.22 2.48 -4.71
N GLY A 145 18.36 2.13 -4.14
CA GLY A 145 18.58 2.13 -2.69
C GLY A 145 17.65 1.19 -1.92
N LEU A 146 17.11 0.15 -2.57
CA LEU A 146 16.19 -0.80 -1.98
C LEU A 146 16.85 -2.14 -1.74
N HIS A 147 16.38 -2.86 -0.71
CA HIS A 147 16.80 -4.22 -0.45
C HIS A 147 16.35 -5.17 -1.58
N ALA A 148 17.10 -6.26 -1.81
CA ALA A 148 16.79 -7.26 -2.85
C ALA A 148 15.36 -7.81 -2.75
N ASN A 149 14.78 -7.90 -1.56
CA ASN A 149 13.41 -8.36 -1.34
C ASN A 149 12.36 -7.47 -2.02
N ALA A 150 12.67 -6.21 -2.35
CA ALA A 150 11.76 -5.33 -3.09
C ALA A 150 11.41 -5.89 -4.47
N ASP A 151 12.33 -6.62 -5.11
CA ASP A 151 12.07 -7.29 -6.39
C ASP A 151 11.02 -8.40 -6.26
N ILE A 152 11.03 -9.14 -5.15
CA ILE A 152 10.03 -10.18 -4.86
C ILE A 152 8.64 -9.56 -4.75
N VAL A 153 8.52 -8.47 -4.00
CA VAL A 153 7.24 -7.75 -3.82
C VAL A 153 6.73 -7.22 -5.16
N TYR A 154 7.61 -6.59 -5.94
CA TYR A 154 7.29 -6.04 -7.25
C TYR A 154 6.84 -7.14 -8.23
N ARG A 155 7.61 -8.22 -8.37
CA ARG A 155 7.28 -9.35 -9.26
C ARG A 155 6.00 -10.06 -8.83
N THR A 156 5.77 -10.20 -7.52
CA THR A 156 4.53 -10.77 -7.01
C THR A 156 3.32 -9.91 -7.38
N ALA A 157 3.44 -8.59 -7.25
CA ALA A 157 2.38 -7.66 -7.63
C ALA A 157 2.12 -7.70 -9.16
N GLN A 158 3.18 -7.71 -9.97
CA GLN A 158 3.06 -7.85 -11.43
C GLN A 158 2.41 -9.18 -11.83
N SER A 159 2.85 -10.29 -11.23
CA SER A 159 2.27 -11.62 -11.51
C SER A 159 0.78 -11.66 -11.19
N LYS A 160 0.37 -11.09 -10.05
CA LYS A 160 -1.04 -10.97 -9.68
C LYS A 160 -1.83 -10.13 -10.69
N MET A 161 -1.27 -9.03 -11.16
CA MET A 161 -1.92 -8.17 -12.17
C MET A 161 -2.07 -8.91 -13.51
N VAL A 162 -1.01 -9.58 -14.00
CA VAL A 162 -1.04 -10.33 -15.26
C VAL A 162 -2.02 -11.49 -15.18
N LEU A 163 -1.96 -12.30 -14.10
CA LEU A 163 -2.92 -13.40 -13.89
C LEU A 163 -4.34 -12.86 -13.79
N GLY A 164 -4.53 -11.72 -13.12
CA GLY A 164 -5.81 -11.04 -13.06
C GLY A 164 -6.33 -10.69 -14.46
N THR A 165 -5.51 -10.07 -15.28
CA THR A 165 -5.87 -9.69 -16.66
C THR A 165 -6.19 -10.92 -17.52
N VAL A 166 -5.38 -11.99 -17.39
CA VAL A 166 -5.63 -13.25 -18.12
C VAL A 166 -7.00 -13.83 -17.73
N LEU A 167 -7.33 -13.85 -16.43
CA LEU A 167 -8.64 -14.31 -15.96
C LEU A 167 -9.79 -13.44 -16.45
N ASP A 168 -9.60 -12.12 -16.51
CA ASP A 168 -10.63 -11.18 -16.98
C ASP A 168 -10.87 -11.27 -18.51
N VAL A 169 -9.86 -11.65 -19.29
CA VAL A 169 -9.93 -11.81 -20.75
C VAL A 169 -10.46 -13.18 -21.15
N GLN A 170 -10.50 -14.16 -20.24
CA GLN A 170 -11.05 -15.47 -20.59
C GLN A 170 -12.50 -15.35 -21.07
N PRO A 171 -12.89 -16.10 -22.15
CA PRO A 171 -14.25 -16.10 -22.63
C PRO A 171 -15.21 -16.52 -21.50
N LYS A 172 -16.17 -15.68 -21.21
CA LYS A 172 -17.21 -15.96 -20.20
C LYS A 172 -18.24 -16.99 -20.68
N GLN A 173 -18.03 -17.57 -21.86
CA GLN A 173 -18.89 -18.62 -22.41
C GLN A 173 -18.46 -19.98 -21.83
N GLY A 174 -19.38 -20.64 -21.17
CA GLY A 174 -19.23 -22.03 -20.77
C GLY A 174 -18.89 -22.89 -21.97
N GLY A 175 -17.78 -23.61 -21.88
CA GLY A 175 -17.38 -24.56 -22.92
C GLY A 175 -18.47 -25.59 -23.14
N GLY A 176 -18.88 -25.75 -24.39
CA GLY A 176 -19.79 -26.80 -24.80
C GLY A 176 -19.18 -28.17 -24.54
N GLY A 177 -19.78 -28.91 -23.67
CA GLY A 177 -19.49 -30.31 -23.37
C GLY A 177 -20.10 -30.69 -22.05
N GLY A 178 -21.28 -31.32 -22.04
CA GLY A 178 -21.92 -32.15 -20.99
C GLY A 178 -21.72 -31.84 -19.50
N GLY A 179 -21.35 -30.60 -19.13
CA GLY A 179 -21.08 -30.18 -17.77
C GLY A 179 -22.08 -29.16 -17.24
N GLU A 180 -22.12 -29.03 -15.94
CA GLU A 180 -22.87 -28.04 -15.15
C GLU A 180 -22.83 -26.64 -15.80
N THR A 181 -23.99 -25.96 -15.90
CA THR A 181 -24.03 -24.60 -16.44
C THR A 181 -23.29 -23.65 -15.49
N ARG A 182 -22.86 -22.48 -16.01
CA ARG A 182 -22.22 -21.44 -15.19
C ARG A 182 -23.10 -21.01 -14.01
N GLU A 183 -24.38 -20.87 -14.28
CA GLU A 183 -25.41 -20.50 -13.31
C GLU A 183 -25.57 -21.58 -12.23
N ASP A 184 -25.56 -22.87 -12.61
CA ASP A 184 -25.66 -23.98 -11.66
C ASP A 184 -24.41 -24.06 -10.76
N ALA A 185 -23.22 -23.87 -11.31
CA ALA A 185 -21.97 -23.86 -10.55
C ALA A 185 -21.96 -22.71 -9.52
N VAL A 186 -22.39 -21.50 -9.93
CA VAL A 186 -22.49 -20.35 -9.03
C VAL A 186 -23.59 -20.57 -7.98
N LEU A 187 -24.75 -21.12 -8.36
CA LEU A 187 -25.85 -21.42 -7.43
C LEU A 187 -25.42 -22.39 -6.32
N ARG A 188 -24.66 -23.41 -6.68
CA ARG A 188 -24.05 -24.34 -5.71
C ARG A 188 -23.14 -23.63 -4.73
N MET A 189 -22.27 -22.73 -5.24
CA MET A 189 -21.38 -21.92 -4.40
C MET A 189 -22.16 -20.98 -3.49
N VAL A 190 -23.18 -20.30 -4.02
CA VAL A 190 -24.06 -19.40 -3.26
C VAL A 190 -24.71 -20.14 -2.09
N LYS A 191 -25.28 -21.32 -2.33
CA LYS A 191 -25.87 -22.14 -1.28
C LYS A 191 -24.87 -22.56 -0.19
N ALA A 192 -23.64 -22.91 -0.61
CA ALA A 192 -22.55 -23.23 0.34
C ALA A 192 -22.11 -22.04 1.18
N LEU A 193 -22.07 -20.84 0.59
CA LEU A 193 -21.73 -19.59 1.29
C LEU A 193 -22.87 -19.17 2.24
N GLN A 194 -24.11 -19.24 1.80
CA GLN A 194 -25.29 -18.94 2.64
C GLN A 194 -25.37 -19.85 3.88
N ALA A 195 -25.07 -21.12 3.71
CA ALA A 195 -25.07 -22.09 4.82
C ALA A 195 -24.00 -21.81 5.89
N LYS A 196 -22.88 -21.17 5.49
CA LYS A 196 -21.78 -20.84 6.38
C LYS A 196 -21.84 -19.41 6.90
N LEU A 197 -22.73 -18.57 6.36
CA LEU A 197 -22.80 -17.15 6.74
C LEU A 197 -23.29 -17.01 8.18
N PRO A 198 -22.59 -16.24 9.05
CA PRO A 198 -23.00 -16.03 10.43
C PRO A 198 -24.41 -15.44 10.54
N SER A 199 -25.09 -15.70 11.63
CA SER A 199 -26.39 -15.07 11.93
C SER A 199 -26.24 -13.53 12.02
N SER A 200 -27.33 -12.82 11.76
CA SER A 200 -27.34 -11.35 11.91
C SER A 200 -27.26 -10.95 13.37
N TYR A 201 -26.51 -9.92 13.67
CA TYR A 201 -26.52 -9.28 14.97
C TYR A 201 -27.78 -8.41 15.08
N LYS A 202 -28.58 -8.65 16.11
CA LYS A 202 -29.73 -7.81 16.42
C LYS A 202 -29.30 -6.69 17.38
N ASP A 203 -29.71 -5.48 17.12
CA ASP A 203 -29.31 -4.30 17.90
C ASP A 203 -29.64 -4.45 19.39
N ASP A 204 -30.77 -5.03 19.73
CA ASP A 204 -31.17 -5.25 21.12
C ASP A 204 -30.26 -6.26 21.82
N ASP A 205 -29.95 -7.40 21.16
CA ASP A 205 -29.05 -8.41 21.71
C ASP A 205 -27.64 -7.84 21.95
N VAL A 206 -27.15 -7.00 21.01
CA VAL A 206 -25.86 -6.33 21.13
C VAL A 206 -25.86 -5.32 22.28
N ARG A 207 -26.90 -4.50 22.40
CA ARG A 207 -27.04 -3.54 23.51
C ARG A 207 -27.08 -4.24 24.86
N ASP A 208 -27.79 -5.34 24.97
CA ASP A 208 -27.87 -6.09 26.23
C ASP A 208 -26.55 -6.80 26.56
N ALA A 209 -25.82 -7.28 25.55
CA ALA A 209 -24.46 -7.76 25.74
C ALA A 209 -23.51 -6.66 26.25
N ILE A 210 -23.56 -5.47 25.64
CA ILE A 210 -22.77 -4.31 26.09
C ILE A 210 -23.11 -3.89 27.53
N LYS A 211 -24.38 -3.92 27.92
CA LYS A 211 -24.78 -3.66 29.34
C LYS A 211 -24.17 -4.70 30.28
N ARG A 212 -24.19 -5.98 29.93
CA ARG A 212 -23.56 -7.07 30.72
C ARG A 212 -22.07 -6.90 30.85
N LEU A 213 -21.40 -6.36 29.83
CA LEU A 213 -19.95 -6.07 29.83
C LEU A 213 -19.57 -4.81 30.63
N GLY A 214 -20.53 -4.19 31.31
CA GLY A 214 -20.30 -3.02 32.19
C GLY A 214 -20.61 -1.67 31.57
N GLY A 215 -21.44 -1.63 30.53
CA GLY A 215 -21.97 -0.41 29.92
C GLY A 215 -21.01 0.27 28.94
N PRO A 216 -21.19 1.58 28.65
CA PRO A 216 -20.48 2.31 27.60
C PRO A 216 -19.06 2.71 28.01
N LYS A 217 -18.18 1.73 28.21
CA LYS A 217 -16.75 1.91 28.34
C LYS A 217 -16.08 2.06 26.99
N PRO A 218 -14.89 2.67 26.87
CA PRO A 218 -14.21 2.88 25.59
C PRO A 218 -14.10 1.63 24.71
N LEU A 219 -13.65 0.51 25.29
CA LEU A 219 -13.54 -0.76 24.55
C LEU A 219 -14.91 -1.35 24.17
N ASN A 220 -15.95 -1.17 24.97
CA ASN A 220 -17.30 -1.63 24.66
C ASN A 220 -17.93 -0.82 23.53
N ILE A 221 -17.63 0.50 23.46
CA ILE A 221 -18.03 1.36 22.34
C ILE A 221 -17.31 0.93 21.06
N CYS A 222 -16.02 0.65 21.16
CA CYS A 222 -15.25 0.11 20.03
C CYS A 222 -15.84 -1.22 19.54
N LEU A 223 -16.14 -2.16 20.45
CA LEU A 223 -16.81 -3.42 20.13
C LEU A 223 -18.12 -3.22 19.39
N GLN A 224 -18.97 -2.32 19.88
CA GLN A 224 -20.23 -2.01 19.22
C GLN A 224 -20.02 -1.51 17.79
N GLN A 225 -19.09 -0.57 17.58
CA GLN A 225 -18.76 -0.04 16.26
C GLN A 225 -18.24 -1.12 15.30
N GLU A 226 -17.42 -2.04 15.79
CA GLU A 226 -16.92 -3.16 15.00
C GLU A 226 -18.05 -4.15 14.61
N VAL A 227 -18.96 -4.43 15.53
CA VAL A 227 -20.16 -5.28 15.28
C VAL A 227 -21.07 -4.61 14.27
N ASP A 228 -21.33 -3.32 14.39
CA ASP A 228 -22.17 -2.56 13.45
C ASP A 228 -21.60 -2.59 12.02
N ARG A 229 -20.27 -2.44 11.89
CA ARG A 229 -19.58 -2.56 10.61
C ARG A 229 -19.68 -3.95 10.03
N LEU A 230 -19.44 -4.98 10.84
CA LEU A 230 -19.58 -6.38 10.41
C LEU A 230 -21.01 -6.69 10.00
N GLN A 231 -22.01 -6.27 10.78
CA GLN A 231 -23.43 -6.43 10.45
C GLN A 231 -23.78 -5.80 9.10
N LYS A 232 -23.24 -4.63 8.79
CA LYS A 232 -23.43 -3.99 7.48
C LYS A 232 -22.85 -4.83 6.35
N VAL A 233 -21.67 -5.40 6.52
CA VAL A 233 -21.04 -6.30 5.54
C VAL A 233 -21.91 -7.56 5.36
N LEU A 234 -22.31 -8.21 6.45
CA LEU A 234 -23.13 -9.41 6.42
C LEU A 234 -24.49 -9.16 5.73
N SER A 235 -25.09 -7.99 5.96
CA SER A 235 -26.36 -7.62 5.33
C SER A 235 -26.23 -7.48 3.82
N VAL A 236 -25.17 -6.81 3.33
CA VAL A 236 -24.90 -6.65 1.90
C VAL A 236 -24.60 -8.01 1.25
N VAL A 237 -23.78 -8.84 1.88
CA VAL A 237 -23.48 -10.19 1.36
C VAL A 237 -24.71 -11.04 1.28
N ARG A 238 -25.55 -11.06 2.32
CA ARG A 238 -26.79 -11.85 2.37
C ARG A 238 -27.78 -11.39 1.30
N ALA A 239 -27.97 -10.08 1.14
CA ALA A 239 -28.81 -9.52 0.09
C ALA A 239 -28.29 -9.91 -1.30
N SER A 240 -26.99 -9.70 -1.57
CA SER A 240 -26.34 -10.06 -2.83
C SER A 240 -26.49 -11.54 -3.18
N LEU A 241 -26.29 -12.44 -2.22
CA LEU A 241 -26.47 -13.90 -2.43
C LEU A 241 -27.93 -14.28 -2.66
N SER A 242 -28.87 -13.61 -1.99
CA SER A 242 -30.31 -13.81 -2.20
C SER A 242 -30.75 -13.32 -3.58
N ASP A 243 -30.36 -12.09 -3.96
CA ASP A 243 -30.68 -11.50 -5.26
C ASP A 243 -30.11 -12.33 -6.39
N LEU A 244 -28.89 -12.83 -6.23
CA LEU A 244 -28.25 -13.70 -7.22
C LEU A 244 -29.02 -15.03 -7.37
N THR A 245 -29.50 -15.60 -6.29
CA THR A 245 -30.33 -16.81 -6.33
C THR A 245 -31.65 -16.57 -7.08
N LEU A 246 -32.31 -15.44 -6.80
CA LEU A 246 -33.58 -15.06 -7.44
C LEU A 246 -33.39 -14.71 -8.93
N ALA A 247 -32.27 -14.06 -9.26
CA ALA A 247 -31.93 -13.70 -10.63
C ALA A 247 -31.64 -14.94 -11.49
N ILE A 248 -30.89 -15.90 -10.97
CA ILE A 248 -30.63 -17.18 -11.65
C ILE A 248 -31.94 -17.96 -11.85
N ALA A 249 -32.84 -17.91 -10.88
CA ALA A 249 -34.18 -18.52 -10.98
C ALA A 249 -35.12 -17.74 -11.94
N GLY A 250 -34.68 -16.59 -12.50
CA GLY A 250 -35.51 -15.78 -13.40
C GLY A 250 -36.62 -14.98 -12.71
N THR A 251 -36.59 -14.89 -11.37
CA THR A 251 -37.61 -14.18 -10.60
C THR A 251 -37.40 -12.66 -10.58
N ILE A 252 -36.15 -12.21 -10.66
CA ILE A 252 -35.80 -10.80 -10.73
C ILE A 252 -34.89 -10.51 -11.93
N VAL A 253 -34.84 -9.24 -12.36
CA VAL A 253 -33.98 -8.80 -13.46
C VAL A 253 -32.53 -8.77 -13.01
N MET A 254 -31.61 -9.20 -13.89
CA MET A 254 -30.17 -9.08 -13.69
C MET A 254 -29.76 -7.60 -13.66
N SER A 255 -29.50 -7.08 -12.46
CA SER A 255 -28.88 -5.75 -12.31
C SER A 255 -27.37 -5.82 -12.56
N PRO A 256 -26.67 -4.67 -12.81
CA PRO A 256 -25.22 -4.65 -12.96
C PRO A 256 -24.47 -5.27 -11.76
N ASP A 257 -24.92 -5.02 -10.54
CA ASP A 257 -24.32 -5.57 -9.32
C ASP A 257 -24.51 -7.10 -9.20
N VAL A 258 -25.68 -7.62 -9.62
CA VAL A 258 -25.96 -9.07 -9.67
C VAL A 258 -25.12 -9.73 -10.75
N THR A 259 -24.97 -9.08 -11.90
CA THR A 259 -24.11 -9.57 -12.99
C THR A 259 -22.65 -9.61 -12.56
N ASP A 260 -22.15 -8.55 -11.90
CA ASP A 260 -20.78 -8.54 -11.33
C ASP A 260 -20.61 -9.67 -10.31
N ALA A 261 -21.60 -9.89 -9.43
CA ALA A 261 -21.54 -10.96 -8.45
C ALA A 261 -21.50 -12.34 -9.10
N LEU A 262 -22.33 -12.60 -10.14
CA LEU A 262 -22.29 -13.83 -10.91
C LEU A 262 -20.92 -14.06 -11.53
N ASP A 263 -20.41 -13.05 -12.25
CA ASP A 263 -19.13 -13.10 -12.96
C ASP A 263 -17.96 -13.33 -12.00
N LYS A 264 -17.92 -12.59 -10.90
CA LYS A 264 -16.84 -12.68 -9.92
C LYS A 264 -16.85 -13.98 -9.15
N LEU A 265 -18.01 -14.44 -8.69
CA LEU A 265 -18.12 -15.73 -7.98
C LEU A 265 -17.76 -16.90 -8.88
N PHE A 266 -18.16 -16.88 -10.17
CA PHE A 266 -17.80 -17.94 -11.11
C PHE A 266 -16.28 -18.13 -11.24
N ILE A 267 -15.50 -17.01 -11.24
CA ILE A 267 -14.05 -17.05 -11.31
C ILE A 267 -13.37 -17.00 -9.92
N ALA A 268 -14.14 -17.32 -8.86
CA ALA A 268 -13.68 -17.32 -7.47
C ALA A 268 -13.10 -15.96 -6.99
N ARG A 269 -13.53 -14.84 -7.56
CA ARG A 269 -13.18 -13.49 -7.11
C ARG A 269 -14.26 -12.88 -6.23
N VAL A 270 -13.88 -11.88 -5.45
CA VAL A 270 -14.79 -11.15 -4.57
C VAL A 270 -15.61 -10.14 -5.38
N PRO A 271 -16.95 -10.12 -5.28
CA PRO A 271 -17.80 -9.11 -5.90
C PRO A 271 -17.43 -7.67 -5.46
N ALA A 272 -17.54 -6.71 -6.36
CA ALA A 272 -17.19 -5.33 -6.10
C ALA A 272 -18.00 -4.69 -4.96
N SER A 273 -19.28 -5.02 -4.84
CA SER A 273 -20.15 -4.56 -3.75
C SER A 273 -19.68 -5.03 -2.37
N TRP A 274 -19.14 -6.26 -2.27
CA TRP A 274 -18.61 -6.80 -1.02
C TRP A 274 -17.31 -6.12 -0.61
N THR A 275 -16.39 -5.93 -1.55
CA THR A 275 -15.10 -5.24 -1.31
C THR A 275 -15.34 -3.79 -0.88
N LYS A 276 -16.27 -3.09 -1.53
CA LYS A 276 -16.61 -1.69 -1.23
C LYS A 276 -17.09 -1.50 0.21
N VAL A 277 -17.90 -2.43 0.73
CA VAL A 277 -18.46 -2.31 2.08
C VAL A 277 -17.48 -2.81 3.15
N SER A 278 -16.78 -3.93 2.86
CA SER A 278 -15.82 -4.52 3.81
C SER A 278 -14.50 -3.78 3.87
N GLN A 279 -14.13 -3.07 2.80
CA GLN A 279 -12.79 -2.47 2.62
C GLN A 279 -11.65 -3.51 2.80
N LEU A 280 -11.96 -4.78 2.51
CA LEU A 280 -11.02 -5.90 2.60
C LEU A 280 -10.62 -6.33 1.20
N ASP A 281 -9.34 -6.36 0.94
CA ASP A 281 -8.77 -6.98 -0.24
C ASP A 281 -8.39 -8.43 0.05
N ALA A 282 -8.72 -9.33 -0.89
CA ALA A 282 -8.40 -10.73 -0.78
C ALA A 282 -8.18 -11.35 -2.17
N PRO A 283 -7.26 -12.30 -2.31
CA PRO A 283 -6.92 -12.90 -3.60
C PRO A 283 -8.08 -13.69 -4.21
N ASN A 284 -8.99 -14.23 -3.39
CA ASN A 284 -10.15 -14.98 -3.85
C ASN A 284 -11.30 -14.93 -2.83
N THR A 285 -12.49 -15.34 -3.27
CA THR A 285 -13.71 -15.36 -2.44
C THR A 285 -13.57 -16.25 -1.20
N GLY A 286 -12.86 -17.38 -1.28
CA GLY A 286 -12.67 -18.29 -0.15
C GLY A 286 -11.87 -17.65 0.98
N VAL A 287 -10.76 -17.01 0.66
CA VAL A 287 -9.92 -16.29 1.64
C VAL A 287 -10.70 -15.12 2.24
N TRP A 288 -11.40 -14.33 1.41
CA TRP A 288 -12.23 -13.24 1.88
C TRP A 288 -13.29 -13.71 2.87
N PHE A 289 -14.00 -14.78 2.51
CA PHE A 289 -15.07 -15.33 3.33
C PHE A 289 -14.55 -15.90 4.65
N SER A 290 -13.44 -16.62 4.63
CA SER A 290 -12.78 -17.11 5.85
C SER A 290 -12.35 -15.97 6.78
N ASN A 291 -11.91 -14.85 6.21
CA ASN A 291 -11.57 -13.64 6.98
C ASN A 291 -12.82 -13.05 7.66
N ILE A 292 -13.96 -12.96 6.95
CA ILE A 292 -15.23 -12.50 7.54
C ILE A 292 -15.71 -13.45 8.65
N LEU A 293 -15.59 -14.76 8.46
CA LEU A 293 -15.93 -15.73 9.50
C LEU A 293 -15.08 -15.57 10.76
N GLY A 294 -13.76 -15.43 10.61
CA GLY A 294 -12.87 -15.21 11.74
C GLY A 294 -13.16 -13.92 12.50
N ARG A 295 -13.51 -12.83 11.79
CA ARG A 295 -13.97 -11.58 12.42
C ARG A 295 -15.27 -11.79 13.20
N ALA A 296 -16.24 -12.46 12.59
CA ALA A 296 -17.51 -12.77 13.24
C ALA A 296 -17.30 -13.61 14.50
N GLU A 297 -16.45 -14.62 14.44
CA GLU A 297 -16.10 -15.46 15.60
C GLU A 297 -15.47 -14.62 16.72
N GLN A 298 -14.47 -13.80 16.42
CA GLN A 298 -13.83 -12.94 17.41
C GLN A 298 -14.82 -11.99 18.10
N LEU A 299 -15.69 -11.33 17.34
CA LEU A 299 -16.65 -10.37 17.89
C LEU A 299 -17.77 -11.06 18.65
N THR A 300 -18.24 -12.21 18.18
CA THR A 300 -19.26 -13.02 18.88
C THR A 300 -18.74 -13.55 20.21
N ASN A 301 -17.51 -14.06 20.22
CA ASN A 301 -16.87 -14.51 21.45
C ASN A 301 -16.70 -13.37 22.45
N TRP A 302 -16.32 -12.19 22.00
CA TRP A 302 -16.19 -11.01 22.85
C TRP A 302 -17.54 -10.56 23.42
N LEU A 303 -18.61 -10.53 22.63
CA LEU A 303 -19.97 -10.21 23.11
C LEU A 303 -20.50 -11.23 24.11
N GLY A 304 -20.24 -12.53 23.88
CA GLY A 304 -20.79 -13.63 24.71
C GLY A 304 -19.99 -13.94 25.96
N GLN A 305 -18.67 -14.04 25.82
CA GLN A 305 -17.77 -14.51 26.89
C GLN A 305 -17.03 -13.38 27.62
N GLY A 306 -17.13 -12.16 27.12
CA GLY A 306 -16.39 -11.02 27.62
C GLY A 306 -15.04 -10.80 26.90
N ARG A 307 -14.24 -9.86 27.43
CA ARG A 307 -12.97 -9.47 26.81
C ARG A 307 -12.02 -10.66 26.69
N PRO A 308 -11.58 -11.04 25.49
CA PRO A 308 -10.62 -12.12 25.30
C PRO A 308 -9.23 -11.73 25.84
N SER A 309 -8.40 -12.73 26.15
CA SER A 309 -7.02 -12.53 26.58
C SER A 309 -6.11 -12.05 25.45
N SER A 310 -6.43 -12.36 24.21
CA SER A 310 -5.69 -11.95 23.01
C SER A 310 -6.64 -11.55 21.91
N PHE A 311 -6.20 -10.61 21.06
CA PHE A 311 -6.98 -10.10 19.95
C PHE A 311 -6.26 -10.34 18.63
N TRP A 312 -6.99 -10.75 17.62
CA TRP A 312 -6.54 -10.66 16.23
C TRP A 312 -6.76 -9.21 15.76
N LEU A 313 -5.73 -8.38 15.91
CA LEU A 313 -5.84 -6.93 15.71
C LEU A 313 -6.15 -6.56 14.25
N THR A 314 -5.55 -7.27 13.28
CA THR A 314 -5.86 -7.09 11.85
C THR A 314 -7.25 -7.62 11.46
N GLY A 315 -7.89 -8.37 12.33
CA GLY A 315 -9.28 -8.78 12.23
C GLY A 315 -10.30 -7.73 12.67
N LEU A 316 -9.88 -6.57 13.16
CA LEU A 316 -10.76 -5.44 13.42
C LEU A 316 -10.83 -4.54 12.16
N PHE A 317 -11.94 -3.87 11.96
CA PHE A 317 -12.10 -2.89 10.88
C PHE A 317 -11.40 -1.56 11.20
N ASN A 318 -11.27 -1.24 12.49
CA ASN A 318 -10.56 -0.06 12.96
C ASN A 318 -9.57 -0.42 14.09
N PRO A 319 -8.41 -1.02 13.77
CA PRO A 319 -7.41 -1.36 14.78
C PRO A 319 -6.90 -0.16 15.58
N GLN A 320 -6.77 0.99 14.92
CA GLN A 320 -6.34 2.23 15.58
C GLN A 320 -7.38 2.70 16.61
N GLY A 321 -8.67 2.59 16.29
CA GLY A 321 -9.74 2.88 17.25
C GLY A 321 -9.71 1.98 18.48
N PHE A 322 -9.37 0.71 18.29
CA PHE A 322 -9.16 -0.23 19.39
C PHE A 322 -7.99 0.17 20.28
N LEU A 323 -6.84 0.51 19.71
CA LEU A 323 -5.67 0.96 20.47
C LEU A 323 -5.97 2.25 21.25
N THR A 324 -6.68 3.19 20.64
CA THR A 324 -7.12 4.43 21.30
C THR A 324 -8.09 4.14 22.43
N ALA A 325 -9.08 3.27 22.23
CA ALA A 325 -10.02 2.87 23.25
C ALA A 325 -9.34 2.16 24.44
N ASN A 326 -8.32 1.34 24.16
CA ASN A 326 -7.50 0.72 25.21
C ASN A 326 -6.76 1.76 26.05
N ARG A 327 -6.09 2.72 25.43
CA ARG A 327 -5.43 3.84 26.12
C ARG A 327 -6.42 4.62 27.00
N GLN A 328 -7.59 4.95 26.45
CA GLN A 328 -8.64 5.65 27.21
C GLN A 328 -9.14 4.84 28.40
N GLU A 329 -9.24 3.52 28.30
CA GLU A 329 -9.66 2.67 29.40
C GLU A 329 -8.62 2.62 30.50
N VAL A 330 -7.32 2.57 30.15
CA VAL A 330 -6.20 2.63 31.09
C VAL A 330 -6.20 3.99 31.82
N CYS A 331 -6.27 5.11 31.10
CA CYS A 331 -6.35 6.43 31.71
C CYS A 331 -7.53 6.58 32.70
N ARG A 332 -8.71 6.02 32.36
CA ARG A 332 -9.86 6.04 33.26
C ARG A 332 -9.64 5.23 34.54
N LYS A 333 -8.93 4.11 34.47
CA LYS A 333 -8.55 3.32 35.65
C LYS A 333 -7.61 4.08 36.57
N HIS A 334 -6.69 4.85 36.02
CA HIS A 334 -5.69 5.64 36.73
C HIS A 334 -6.05 7.13 36.83
N SER A 335 -7.33 7.47 36.66
CA SER A 335 -7.80 8.85 36.79
C SER A 335 -7.53 9.49 38.15
N LYS A 336 -7.49 8.66 39.22
CA LYS A 336 -7.14 9.11 40.55
C LYS A 336 -5.66 9.46 40.69
N ASP A 337 -4.82 8.87 39.86
CA ASP A 337 -3.37 9.08 39.82
C ASP A 337 -2.99 10.23 38.88
N GLY A 338 -3.99 10.87 38.26
CA GLY A 338 -3.82 12.04 37.40
C GLY A 338 -3.31 11.75 35.98
N TRP A 339 -3.38 10.50 35.53
CA TRP A 339 -2.88 10.12 34.19
C TRP A 339 -3.71 10.75 33.09
N ALA A 340 -3.04 11.45 32.17
CA ALA A 340 -3.62 11.95 30.93
C ALA A 340 -3.48 10.93 29.80
N LEU A 341 -4.24 11.11 28.73
CA LEU A 341 -4.20 10.21 27.56
C LEU A 341 -2.83 10.18 26.89
N ASP A 342 -2.10 11.28 26.94
CA ASP A 342 -0.77 11.41 26.34
C ASP A 342 0.34 10.76 27.18
N ASP A 343 0.07 10.47 28.45
CA ASP A 343 1.00 9.76 29.34
C ASP A 343 1.00 8.24 29.08
N VAL A 344 -0.04 7.72 28.40
CA VAL A 344 -0.17 6.30 28.08
C VAL A 344 0.34 6.00 26.68
N ILE A 345 1.42 5.27 26.59
CA ILE A 345 2.07 4.88 25.32
C ILE A 345 1.82 3.40 25.04
N ASN A 346 1.49 3.07 23.78
CA ASN A 346 1.48 1.69 23.32
C ASN A 346 2.89 1.30 22.86
N SER A 347 3.50 0.32 23.50
CA SER A 347 4.72 -0.32 22.99
C SER A 347 4.39 -1.65 22.30
N THR A 348 5.18 -2.03 21.32
CA THR A 348 5.01 -3.29 20.59
C THR A 348 6.25 -4.16 20.75
N GLU A 349 6.05 -5.38 21.20
CA GLU A 349 7.08 -6.40 21.31
C GLU A 349 6.67 -7.63 20.50
N VAL A 350 7.61 -8.23 19.76
CA VAL A 350 7.38 -9.45 19.00
C VAL A 350 7.79 -10.65 19.84
N LEU A 351 6.81 -11.42 20.28
CA LEU A 351 7.02 -12.63 21.06
C LEU A 351 7.05 -13.86 20.13
N ARG A 352 7.90 -14.84 20.46
CA ARG A 352 7.96 -16.16 19.79
C ARG A 352 7.21 -17.22 20.60
N GLN A 353 5.99 -16.88 21.02
CA GLN A 353 5.13 -17.74 21.84
C GLN A 353 3.83 -18.02 21.07
N GLU A 354 3.27 -19.19 21.28
CA GLU A 354 1.95 -19.52 20.77
C GLU A 354 0.88 -18.64 21.44
N ARG A 355 -0.22 -18.39 20.74
CA ARG A 355 -1.30 -17.48 21.18
C ARG A 355 -1.80 -17.81 22.57
N ASP A 356 -1.93 -19.09 22.90
CA ASP A 356 -2.51 -19.59 24.14
C ASP A 356 -1.52 -19.52 25.30
N GLU A 357 -0.22 -19.38 25.02
CA GLU A 357 0.87 -19.23 26.02
C GLU A 357 1.08 -17.77 26.42
N VAL A 358 0.56 -16.82 25.64
CA VAL A 358 0.69 -15.39 25.92
C VAL A 358 -0.16 -15.05 27.15
N ARG A 359 0.52 -14.78 28.27
CA ARG A 359 -0.14 -14.27 29.48
C ARG A 359 -0.75 -12.90 29.19
N LYS A 360 -1.88 -12.57 29.86
CA LYS A 360 -2.46 -11.22 29.82
C LYS A 360 -1.35 -10.21 30.10
N GLY A 361 -1.14 -9.31 29.13
CA GLY A 361 -0.13 -8.27 29.27
C GLY A 361 -0.36 -7.52 30.58
N ARG A 362 0.68 -7.36 31.38
CA ARG A 362 0.61 -6.55 32.61
C ARG A 362 0.50 -5.10 32.18
N CYS A 363 -0.67 -4.52 32.38
CA CYS A 363 -0.87 -3.08 32.37
C CYS A 363 -0.36 -2.44 33.69
N GLU A 364 0.34 -3.21 34.53
CA GLU A 364 0.63 -2.85 35.91
C GLU A 364 2.11 -2.47 36.15
N ASP A 365 2.97 -2.62 35.14
CA ASP A 365 4.42 -2.42 35.30
C ASP A 365 4.99 -1.32 34.38
N LEU A 366 4.23 -0.27 34.13
CA LEU A 366 4.71 0.97 33.50
C LEU A 366 4.48 2.14 34.44
#